data_d15d721e1f5080e6124ff070f0323e03
#
_entry.id   d15d721e1f5080e6124ff070f0323e03
#
_cell.length_a   1.000
_cell.length_b   1.000
_cell.length_c   1.000
_cell.angle_alpha   90.00
_cell.angle_beta   90.00
_cell.angle_gamma   90.00
#
_symmetry.space_group_name_H-M   'P 1'
#
loop_
_entity.id
_entity.type
_entity.pdbx_description
1 polymer ?
#
loop_
_entity_poly.entity_id
_entity_poly.type
_entity_poly.pdbx_seq_one_letter_code
_entity_poly.pdbx_strand_id
1 'polypeptide(L)'
;MARIAGVDLPRNKHVRIGLTYIYGIGHPRAARILAAAKVDPDKKVSDLAEDEVNRIRQTIEAEGDVEGDLRKDTSMHIKRLIEIGSYRGFRHRRNLPVRGQRTHTNARTRKGPRKGTVAQKKKSTAKT
;
A
#
# COMPACT_ATOMS: atom_id res chain seq x y z
N MET A 1 15.68 16.27 -6.90
CA MET A 1 14.52 15.40 -6.66
C MET A 1 14.46 15.11 -5.17
N ALA A 2 13.34 15.41 -4.52
CA ALA A 2 13.19 15.04 -3.11
C ALA A 2 12.93 13.53 -3.01
N ARG A 3 13.89 12.80 -2.47
CA ARG A 3 13.78 11.36 -2.19
C ARG A 3 13.69 11.15 -0.69
N ILE A 4 12.61 10.55 -0.20
CA ILE A 4 12.35 10.32 1.22
C ILE A 4 12.00 8.84 1.41
N ALA A 5 12.60 8.19 2.41
CA ALA A 5 12.44 6.76 2.70
C ALA A 5 12.62 5.85 1.44
N GLY A 6 13.57 6.23 0.55
CA GLY A 6 13.83 5.48 -0.69
C GLY A 6 12.83 5.74 -1.82
N VAL A 7 11.78 6.55 -1.62
CA VAL A 7 10.74 6.86 -2.61
C VAL A 7 10.97 8.24 -3.21
N ASP A 8 10.90 8.34 -4.54
CA ASP A 8 10.97 9.60 -5.26
C ASP A 8 9.59 10.27 -5.26
N LEU A 9 9.50 11.47 -4.69
CA LEU A 9 8.25 12.20 -4.59
C LEU A 9 7.93 12.95 -5.89
N PRO A 10 6.63 12.99 -6.30
CA PRO A 10 6.22 13.69 -7.52
C PRO A 10 6.36 15.21 -7.38
N ARG A 11 7.17 15.84 -8.23
CA ARG A 11 7.53 17.26 -8.16
C ARG A 11 6.34 18.22 -8.21
N ASN A 12 5.34 17.89 -9.03
CA ASN A 12 4.21 18.78 -9.33
C ASN A 12 3.08 18.70 -8.30
N LYS A 13 3.22 17.88 -7.25
CA LYS A 13 2.20 17.71 -6.21
C LYS A 13 2.56 18.51 -4.96
N HIS A 14 1.53 18.89 -4.20
CA HIS A 14 1.73 19.43 -2.85
C HIS A 14 2.37 18.38 -1.94
N VAL A 15 3.18 18.83 -0.99
CA VAL A 15 3.93 17.93 -0.08
C VAL A 15 2.99 17.00 0.67
N ARG A 16 1.83 17.46 1.12
CA ARG A 16 0.81 16.64 1.80
C ARG A 16 0.33 15.44 0.96
N ILE A 17 0.28 15.62 -0.37
CA ILE A 17 -0.08 14.54 -1.30
C ILE A 17 1.15 13.73 -1.67
N GLY A 18 2.30 14.38 -1.88
CA GLY A 18 3.56 13.71 -2.17
C GLY A 18 3.93 12.67 -1.12
N LEU A 19 3.78 12.97 0.16
CA LEU A 19 4.07 12.04 1.25
C LEU A 19 3.18 10.78 1.24
N THR A 20 1.97 10.85 0.71
CA THR A 20 1.09 9.67 0.63
C THR A 20 1.53 8.62 -0.40
N TYR A 21 2.54 8.92 -1.21
CA TYR A 21 3.16 7.93 -2.11
C TYR A 21 4.07 6.96 -1.34
N ILE A 22 4.46 7.31 -0.11
CA ILE A 22 5.25 6.45 0.76
C ILE A 22 4.32 5.45 1.45
N TYR A 23 4.62 4.16 1.33
CA TYR A 23 3.82 3.12 1.97
C TYR A 23 3.85 3.27 3.50
N GLY A 24 2.67 3.34 4.11
CA GLY A 24 2.51 3.57 5.54
C GLY A 24 2.18 5.02 5.90
N ILE A 25 2.23 5.95 4.95
CA ILE A 25 1.85 7.35 5.16
C ILE A 25 0.55 7.64 4.43
N GLY A 26 -0.55 7.74 5.16
CA GLY A 26 -1.83 8.25 4.65
C GLY A 26 -1.99 9.75 4.90
N HIS A 27 -3.08 10.35 4.42
CA HIS A 27 -3.35 11.79 4.62
C HIS A 27 -3.25 12.25 6.08
N PRO A 28 -3.82 11.54 7.09
CA PRO A 28 -3.73 11.96 8.48
C PRO A 28 -2.29 11.94 9.03
N ARG A 29 -1.50 10.92 8.66
CA ARG A 29 -0.10 10.81 9.07
C ARG A 29 0.75 11.88 8.38
N ALA A 30 0.54 12.13 7.09
CA ALA A 30 1.22 13.20 6.36
C ALA A 30 0.99 14.58 7.00
N ALA A 31 -0.25 14.88 7.40
CA ALA A 31 -0.56 16.15 8.09
C ALA A 31 0.18 16.28 9.42
N ARG A 32 0.26 15.22 10.23
CA ARG A 32 1.01 15.22 11.51
C ARG A 32 2.51 15.42 11.28
N ILE A 33 3.09 14.70 10.32
CA ILE A 33 4.50 14.83 9.97
C ILE A 33 4.85 16.24 9.55
N LEU A 34 4.03 16.85 8.69
CA LEU A 34 4.27 18.23 8.23
C LEU A 34 4.12 19.26 9.35
N ALA A 35 3.14 19.08 10.24
CA ALA A 35 2.98 19.94 11.41
C ALA A 35 4.20 19.85 12.37
N ALA A 36 4.68 18.63 12.63
CA ALA A 36 5.86 18.41 13.48
C ALA A 36 7.14 18.94 12.84
N ALA A 37 7.31 18.77 11.52
CA ALA A 37 8.44 19.28 10.76
C ALA A 37 8.36 20.81 10.52
N LYS A 38 7.24 21.48 10.85
CA LYS A 38 6.96 22.89 10.60
C LYS A 38 7.12 23.26 9.12
N VAL A 39 6.53 22.46 8.24
CA VAL A 39 6.54 22.64 6.78
C VAL A 39 5.11 22.91 6.30
N ASP A 40 4.95 23.88 5.40
CA ASP A 40 3.66 24.20 4.81
C ASP A 40 3.13 23.03 3.96
N PRO A 41 1.95 22.48 4.27
CA PRO A 41 1.36 21.36 3.54
C PRO A 41 1.01 21.67 2.08
N ASP A 42 0.76 22.93 1.75
CA ASP A 42 0.35 23.37 0.41
C ASP A 42 1.54 23.73 -0.49
N LYS A 43 2.76 23.72 0.05
CA LYS A 43 3.99 23.88 -0.73
C LYS A 43 4.17 22.72 -1.71
N LYS A 44 4.68 23.01 -2.91
CA LYS A 44 5.00 21.94 -3.88
C LYS A 44 6.28 21.21 -3.48
N VAL A 45 6.36 19.94 -3.86
CA VAL A 45 7.55 19.11 -3.62
C VAL A 45 8.79 19.70 -4.32
N SER A 46 8.62 20.36 -5.48
CA SER A 46 9.70 21.05 -6.19
C SER A 46 10.35 22.20 -5.41
N ASP A 47 9.58 22.85 -4.55
CA ASP A 47 9.94 24.10 -3.88
C ASP A 47 10.46 23.87 -2.45
N LEU A 48 10.59 22.59 -2.05
CA LEU A 48 11.14 22.22 -0.74
C LEU A 48 12.62 22.54 -0.66
N ALA A 49 13.01 23.24 0.40
CA ALA A 49 14.39 23.40 0.78
C ALA A 49 14.97 22.10 1.34
N GLU A 50 16.28 21.91 1.24
CA GLU A 50 16.94 20.69 1.70
C GLU A 50 16.80 20.49 3.22
N ASP A 51 16.82 21.58 3.99
CA ASP A 51 16.57 21.57 5.44
C ASP A 51 15.14 21.08 5.78
N GLU A 52 14.15 21.47 4.98
CA GLU A 52 12.77 21.00 5.15
C GLU A 52 12.66 19.51 4.88
N VAL A 53 13.31 19.02 3.82
CA VAL A 53 13.36 17.61 3.49
C VAL A 53 14.02 16.81 4.62
N ASN A 54 15.11 17.29 5.20
CA ASN A 54 15.80 16.64 6.30
C ASN A 54 14.95 16.59 7.58
N ARG A 55 14.23 17.66 7.91
CA ARG A 55 13.28 17.67 9.03
C ARG A 55 12.14 16.66 8.84
N ILE A 56 11.61 16.57 7.62
CA ILE A 56 10.58 15.56 7.29
C ILE A 56 11.13 14.16 7.46
N ARG A 57 12.36 13.85 6.99
CA ARG A 57 13.01 12.54 7.17
C ARG A 57 13.14 12.18 8.65
N GLN A 58 13.69 13.06 9.46
CA GLN A 58 13.85 12.84 10.89
C GLN A 58 12.51 12.61 11.61
N THR A 59 11.47 13.36 11.21
CA THR A 59 10.13 13.18 11.79
C THR A 59 9.54 11.83 11.40
N ILE A 60 9.73 11.37 10.16
CA ILE A 60 9.25 10.04 9.72
C ILE A 60 9.96 8.93 10.49
N GLU A 61 11.29 9.01 10.63
CA GLU A 61 12.09 8.03 11.38
C GLU A 61 11.69 7.97 12.87
N ALA A 62 11.35 9.11 13.47
CA ALA A 62 10.89 9.18 14.86
C ALA A 62 9.45 8.65 15.07
N GLU A 63 8.57 8.80 14.07
CA GLU A 63 7.15 8.36 14.16
C GLU A 63 6.96 6.84 13.97
N GLY A 64 7.88 6.15 13.33
CA GLY A 64 7.83 4.70 13.12
C GLY A 64 7.97 4.27 11.66
N ASP A 65 7.91 2.98 11.47
CA ASP A 65 8.27 2.28 10.25
C ASP A 65 7.44 2.70 9.03
N VAL A 66 8.12 2.72 7.90
CA VAL A 66 7.55 2.99 6.59
C VAL A 66 8.16 2.04 5.55
N GLU A 67 7.58 1.98 4.38
CA GLU A 67 8.05 1.23 3.21
C GLU A 67 8.51 -0.20 3.51
N GLY A 68 9.79 -0.51 3.37
CA GLY A 68 10.37 -1.85 3.48
C GLY A 68 10.16 -2.45 4.86
N ASP A 69 10.40 -1.71 5.91
CA ASP A 69 10.30 -2.17 7.30
C ASP A 69 8.84 -2.47 7.66
N LEU A 70 7.92 -1.59 7.32
CA LEU A 70 6.48 -1.82 7.54
C LEU A 70 5.95 -3.01 6.73
N ARG A 71 6.43 -3.21 5.48
CA ARG A 71 6.06 -4.38 4.67
C ARG A 71 6.57 -5.68 5.27
N LYS A 72 7.81 -5.68 5.78
CA LYS A 72 8.42 -6.80 6.48
C LYS A 72 7.61 -7.17 7.73
N ASP A 73 7.28 -6.19 8.55
CA ASP A 73 6.49 -6.39 9.77
C ASP A 73 5.09 -6.96 9.46
N THR A 74 4.42 -6.38 8.48
CA THR A 74 3.12 -6.90 8.03
C THR A 74 3.22 -8.36 7.59
N SER A 75 4.26 -8.71 6.83
CA SER A 75 4.50 -10.08 6.37
C SER A 75 4.81 -11.02 7.51
N MET A 76 5.62 -10.59 8.48
CA MET A 76 5.94 -11.38 9.69
C MET A 76 4.70 -11.62 10.56
N HIS A 77 3.85 -10.61 10.73
CA HIS A 77 2.60 -10.75 11.46
C HIS A 77 1.66 -11.77 10.82
N ILE A 78 1.53 -11.74 9.48
CA ILE A 78 0.74 -12.73 8.74
C ILE A 78 1.34 -14.13 8.89
N LYS A 79 2.66 -14.27 8.73
CA LYS A 79 3.38 -15.53 8.90
C LYS A 79 3.15 -16.11 10.30
N ARG A 80 3.30 -15.31 11.33
CA ARG A 80 3.02 -15.71 12.72
C ARG A 80 1.59 -16.22 12.90
N LEU A 81 0.57 -15.55 12.32
CA LEU A 81 -0.81 -16.00 12.41
C LEU A 81 -1.02 -17.36 11.74
N ILE A 82 -0.31 -17.63 10.65
CA ILE A 82 -0.35 -18.92 9.92
C ILE A 82 0.32 -20.01 10.75
N GLU A 83 1.47 -19.74 11.35
CA GLU A 83 2.24 -20.69 12.16
C GLU A 83 1.50 -21.11 13.44
N ILE A 84 0.84 -20.15 14.11
CA ILE A 84 -0.01 -20.44 15.28
C ILE A 84 -1.26 -21.26 14.91
N GLY A 85 -1.60 -21.41 13.61
CA GLY A 85 -2.80 -22.12 13.18
C GLY A 85 -4.11 -21.38 13.47
N SER A 86 -4.07 -20.06 13.68
CA SER A 86 -5.26 -19.25 13.97
C SER A 86 -6.25 -19.25 12.80
N TYR A 87 -7.54 -19.00 13.07
CA TYR A 87 -8.56 -18.86 12.03
C TYR A 87 -8.16 -17.79 10.99
N ARG A 88 -7.64 -16.64 11.42
CA ARG A 88 -7.14 -15.60 10.51
C ARG A 88 -5.98 -16.09 9.66
N GLY A 89 -5.04 -16.83 10.22
CA GLY A 89 -3.91 -17.44 9.51
C GLY A 89 -4.37 -18.45 8.45
N PHE A 90 -5.34 -19.30 8.79
CA PHE A 90 -5.96 -20.21 7.84
C PHE A 90 -6.63 -19.47 6.67
N ARG A 91 -7.32 -18.36 6.94
CA ARG A 91 -7.91 -17.51 5.89
C ARG A 91 -6.84 -16.88 5.00
N HIS A 92 -5.74 -16.38 5.58
CA HIS A 92 -4.60 -15.86 4.81
C HIS A 92 -3.99 -16.93 3.91
N ARG A 93 -3.74 -18.15 4.42
CA ARG A 93 -3.18 -19.26 3.65
C ARG A 93 -4.05 -19.67 2.46
N ARG A 94 -5.38 -19.58 2.59
CA ARG A 94 -6.34 -19.90 1.53
C ARG A 94 -6.70 -18.73 0.61
N ASN A 95 -6.09 -17.58 0.77
CA ASN A 95 -6.45 -16.35 0.03
C ASN A 95 -7.94 -15.99 0.13
N LEU A 96 -8.52 -16.15 1.31
CA LEU A 96 -9.90 -15.82 1.59
C LEU A 96 -10.02 -14.55 2.43
N PRO A 97 -11.16 -13.84 2.40
CA PRO A 97 -11.39 -12.69 3.28
C PRO A 97 -11.18 -13.07 4.74
N VAL A 98 -10.48 -12.20 5.49
CA VAL A 98 -10.05 -12.46 6.87
C VAL A 98 -10.96 -11.79 7.91
N ARG A 99 -11.75 -10.78 7.48
CA ARG A 99 -12.59 -9.96 8.35
C ARG A 99 -14.08 -10.35 8.34
N GLY A 100 -14.40 -11.61 8.13
CA GLY A 100 -15.77 -12.11 8.16
C GLY A 100 -16.65 -11.72 6.97
N GLN A 101 -16.06 -11.20 5.87
CA GLN A 101 -16.82 -10.86 4.68
C GLN A 101 -17.46 -12.10 4.04
N ARG A 102 -18.64 -11.91 3.48
CA ARG A 102 -19.36 -12.95 2.74
C ARG A 102 -18.54 -13.44 1.52
N THR A 103 -18.45 -14.75 1.34
CA THR A 103 -17.62 -15.38 0.28
C THR A 103 -18.43 -15.99 -0.84
N HIS A 104 -19.74 -16.18 -0.65
CA HIS A 104 -20.61 -16.82 -1.64
C HIS A 104 -20.77 -15.97 -2.90
N THR A 105 -20.94 -14.66 -2.77
CA THR A 105 -21.21 -13.76 -3.91
C THR A 105 -19.96 -13.02 -4.39
N ASN A 106 -19.41 -12.13 -3.58
CA ASN A 106 -18.33 -11.20 -3.93
C ASN A 106 -16.95 -11.73 -3.46
N ALA A 107 -16.19 -10.96 -2.74
CA ALA A 107 -14.85 -11.27 -2.26
C ALA A 107 -13.79 -11.39 -3.39
N ARG A 108 -13.98 -10.66 -4.50
CA ARG A 108 -13.08 -10.72 -5.65
C ARG A 108 -11.69 -10.19 -5.39
N THR A 109 -11.55 -9.20 -4.50
CA THR A 109 -10.25 -8.65 -4.11
C THR A 109 -9.29 -9.73 -3.60
N ARG A 110 -9.81 -10.72 -2.85
CA ARG A 110 -8.99 -11.83 -2.31
C ARG A 110 -8.98 -13.04 -3.22
N LYS A 111 -10.12 -13.39 -3.84
CA LYS A 111 -10.25 -14.56 -4.72
C LYS A 111 -9.70 -14.32 -6.12
N GLY A 112 -9.48 -13.07 -6.50
CA GLY A 112 -9.10 -12.69 -7.86
C GLY A 112 -10.30 -12.62 -8.82
N PRO A 113 -10.07 -12.21 -10.08
CA PRO A 113 -11.10 -12.13 -11.11
C PRO A 113 -11.78 -13.49 -11.32
N ARG A 114 -13.03 -13.46 -11.79
CA ARG A 114 -13.73 -14.69 -12.18
C ARG A 114 -12.97 -15.32 -13.35
N LYS A 115 -12.72 -16.63 -13.27
CA LYS A 115 -12.28 -17.39 -14.44
C LYS A 115 -13.40 -17.29 -15.48
N GLY A 116 -13.13 -16.63 -16.60
CA GLY A 116 -14.08 -16.60 -17.71
C GLY A 116 -14.40 -18.01 -18.15
N THR A 117 -15.65 -18.29 -18.45
CA THR A 117 -16.01 -19.51 -19.14
C THR A 117 -15.26 -19.52 -20.47
N VAL A 118 -14.39 -20.48 -20.69
CA VAL A 118 -13.76 -20.66 -22.00
C VAL A 118 -14.88 -21.01 -22.96
N ALA A 119 -15.32 -20.06 -23.76
CA ALA A 119 -16.22 -20.36 -24.86
C ALA A 119 -15.54 -21.43 -25.71
N GLN A 120 -16.12 -22.60 -25.77
CA GLN A 120 -15.63 -23.66 -26.68
C GLN A 120 -15.67 -23.06 -28.08
N LYS A 121 -14.48 -22.83 -28.65
CA LYS A 121 -14.36 -22.42 -30.04
C LYS A 121 -15.01 -23.51 -30.87
N LYS A 122 -16.21 -23.23 -31.41
CA LYS A 122 -16.87 -24.14 -32.35
C LYS A 122 -15.84 -24.51 -33.40
N LYS A 123 -15.42 -25.78 -33.44
CA LYS A 123 -14.65 -26.30 -34.56
C LYS A 123 -15.46 -26.04 -35.81
N SER A 124 -14.94 -25.20 -36.70
CA SER A 124 -15.50 -25.05 -38.02
C SER A 124 -15.40 -26.41 -38.69
N THR A 125 -16.54 -27.08 -38.85
CA THR A 125 -16.63 -28.24 -39.74
C THR A 125 -16.27 -27.74 -41.14
N ALA A 126 -15.09 -28.14 -41.61
CA ALA A 126 -14.72 -27.93 -43.00
C ALA A 126 -15.78 -28.64 -43.82
N LYS A 127 -16.53 -27.92 -44.65
CA LYS A 127 -17.35 -28.48 -45.72
C LYS A 127 -16.39 -29.02 -46.78
N THR A 128 -16.44 -30.33 -46.94
CA THR A 128 -15.91 -31.01 -48.13
C THR A 128 -16.81 -30.70 -49.33
#